data_fbdd59d98c7f02358a6ad48261ddd8a4
#
_entry.id   fbdd59d98c7f02358a6ad48261ddd8a4
#
_cell.length_a   1.000
_cell.length_b   1.000
_cell.length_c   1.000
_cell.angle_alpha   90.00
_cell.angle_beta   90.00
_cell.angle_gamma   90.00
#
_symmetry.space_group_name_H-M   'P 1'
#
loop_
_entity.id
_entity.type
_entity.pdbx_description
1 polymer ?
#
loop_
_entity_poly.entity_id
_entity_poly.type
_entity_poly.pdbx_seq_one_letter_code
_entity_poly.pdbx_strand_id
1 'polypeptide(L)'
;MGLTLGLTLAVFLLVVLILVSMLLFVKAKLSPAGKITIDINDGERIIEVDGGGTLLSTLGNNGIFLPSACGGGGTCVQCTCHVLEGGGGILPTEEPHFSRKEIAAHKRLGCQVKVKENMKIHVEEEVLGIKEWEATVVSNYNVATFIKEFIVEIPEDMDYKAGGYIQIKIPKCVVNYSDMDIEAHPQDHPGQPEKFKADWDKFGLWPLVMKNDEEVVRAYSMASYPAEGRRVMLNVRIATPPWDRDRNAWMNVNPGIASSFIFNLKVGDKAVISGPYGEFFINESDAEMLYIGGGAGMAPMR
;
A
#
# COMPACT_ATOMS: atom_id res chain seq x y z
N MET A 1 39.38 5.46 40.77
CA MET A 1 38.07 5.04 40.21
C MET A 1 37.45 6.10 39.28
N GLY A 2 37.40 7.39 39.61
CA GLY A 2 36.85 8.44 38.75
C GLY A 2 37.63 8.69 37.44
N LEU A 3 39.00 8.66 37.52
CA LEU A 3 39.83 8.90 36.34
C LEU A 3 39.71 7.77 35.29
N THR A 4 39.68 6.51 35.75
CA THR A 4 39.49 5.37 34.85
C THR A 4 38.11 5.36 34.17
N LEU A 5 37.05 5.71 34.92
CA LEU A 5 35.72 5.82 34.38
C LEU A 5 35.62 6.95 33.33
N GLY A 6 36.23 8.12 33.63
CA GLY A 6 36.31 9.25 32.70
C GLY A 6 37.08 8.90 31.41
N LEU A 7 38.22 8.20 31.51
CA LEU A 7 38.97 7.79 30.34
C LEU A 7 38.22 6.76 29.50
N THR A 8 37.55 5.79 30.13
CA THR A 8 36.76 4.78 29.43
C THR A 8 35.60 5.43 28.67
N LEU A 9 34.89 6.40 29.27
CA LEU A 9 33.81 7.14 28.64
C LEU A 9 34.33 7.96 27.47
N ALA A 10 35.48 8.64 27.63
CA ALA A 10 36.07 9.44 26.55
C ALA A 10 36.48 8.59 25.35
N VAL A 11 37.11 7.42 25.60
CA VAL A 11 37.48 6.45 24.54
C VAL A 11 36.23 5.92 23.84
N PHE A 12 35.18 5.55 24.59
CA PHE A 12 33.92 5.09 24.01
C PHE A 12 33.28 6.15 23.09
N LEU A 13 33.18 7.39 23.58
CA LEU A 13 32.63 8.50 22.78
C LEU A 13 33.47 8.76 21.52
N LEU A 14 34.79 8.70 21.62
CA LEU A 14 35.67 8.88 20.47
C LEU A 14 35.44 7.79 19.42
N VAL A 15 35.36 6.54 19.83
CA VAL A 15 35.10 5.40 18.93
C VAL A 15 33.74 5.58 18.24
N VAL A 16 32.69 5.92 18.99
CA VAL A 16 31.36 6.17 18.43
C VAL A 16 31.40 7.32 17.41
N LEU A 17 32.07 8.43 17.73
CA LEU A 17 32.19 9.56 16.80
C LEU A 17 32.95 9.19 15.52
N ILE A 18 34.02 8.41 15.63
CA ILE A 18 34.76 7.92 14.45
C ILE A 18 33.86 7.04 13.59
N LEU A 19 33.14 6.10 14.19
CA LEU A 19 32.22 5.20 13.45
C LEU A 19 31.09 5.97 12.77
N VAL A 20 30.46 6.90 13.49
CA VAL A 20 29.40 7.75 12.91
C VAL A 20 29.94 8.62 11.76
N SER A 21 31.12 9.25 11.96
CA SER A 21 31.76 10.07 10.92
C SER A 21 32.11 9.24 9.69
N MET A 22 32.65 8.04 9.88
CA MET A 22 32.94 7.10 8.79
C MET A 22 31.67 6.71 8.05
N LEU A 23 30.59 6.40 8.77
CA LEU A 23 29.31 6.03 8.19
C LEU A 23 28.68 7.17 7.40
N LEU A 24 28.72 8.40 7.93
CA LEU A 24 28.26 9.60 7.23
C LEU A 24 29.10 9.90 5.98
N PHE A 25 30.42 9.73 6.07
CA PHE A 25 31.32 9.90 4.93
C PHE A 25 31.04 8.88 3.82
N VAL A 26 30.87 7.59 4.18
CA VAL A 26 30.53 6.51 3.24
C VAL A 26 29.14 6.80 2.62
N LYS A 27 28.16 7.19 3.43
CA LYS A 27 26.84 7.57 2.94
C LYS A 27 26.90 8.74 1.95
N ALA A 28 27.65 9.79 2.25
CA ALA A 28 27.82 10.95 1.38
C ALA A 28 28.52 10.60 0.05
N LYS A 29 29.46 9.63 0.06
CA LYS A 29 30.14 9.16 -1.16
C LYS A 29 29.31 8.19 -1.99
N LEU A 30 28.46 7.39 -1.35
CA LEU A 30 27.61 6.39 -2.02
C LEU A 30 26.23 6.94 -2.43
N SER A 31 25.80 8.06 -1.85
CA SER A 31 24.57 8.73 -2.29
C SER A 31 24.82 9.44 -3.62
N PRO A 32 23.93 9.27 -4.61
CA PRO A 32 24.04 10.01 -5.85
C PRO A 32 24.07 11.52 -5.56
N ALA A 33 25.06 12.20 -6.08
CA ALA A 33 25.15 13.65 -5.98
C ALA A 33 24.54 14.26 -7.25
N GLY A 34 23.42 14.96 -7.10
CA GLY A 34 22.78 15.68 -8.20
C GLY A 34 21.39 15.16 -8.56
N LYS A 35 20.74 15.85 -9.49
CA LYS A 35 19.47 15.43 -10.06
C LYS A 35 19.68 14.28 -11.05
N ILE A 36 18.79 13.32 -10.98
CA ILE A 36 18.74 12.17 -11.86
C ILE A 36 17.59 12.38 -12.81
N THR A 37 17.82 12.17 -14.09
CA THR A 37 16.79 12.22 -15.12
C THR A 37 16.26 10.82 -15.39
N ILE A 38 14.93 10.65 -15.36
CA ILE A 38 14.25 9.43 -15.77
C ILE A 38 13.46 9.76 -17.05
N ASP A 39 13.88 9.13 -18.16
CA ASP A 39 13.18 9.19 -19.44
C ASP A 39 12.18 8.02 -19.52
N ILE A 40 10.93 8.34 -19.74
CA ILE A 40 9.81 7.40 -19.74
C ILE A 40 9.20 7.35 -21.14
N ASN A 41 9.09 6.14 -21.69
CA ASN A 41 8.50 5.89 -23.01
C ASN A 41 9.13 6.73 -24.13
N ASP A 42 10.47 6.73 -24.22
CA ASP A 42 11.23 7.41 -25.28
C ASP A 42 10.93 8.93 -25.38
N GLY A 43 10.85 9.60 -24.21
CA GLY A 43 10.67 11.06 -24.13
C GLY A 43 9.20 11.51 -24.02
N GLU A 44 8.24 10.59 -23.91
CA GLU A 44 6.84 10.94 -23.65
C GLU A 44 6.70 11.72 -22.33
N ARG A 45 7.47 11.29 -21.31
CA ARG A 45 7.59 12.01 -20.04
C ARG A 45 9.01 11.95 -19.50
N ILE A 46 9.56 13.11 -19.16
CA ILE A 46 10.88 13.25 -18.55
C ILE A 46 10.71 13.87 -17.17
N ILE A 47 11.28 13.23 -16.16
CA ILE A 47 11.25 13.74 -14.79
C ILE A 47 12.66 13.87 -14.22
N GLU A 48 12.90 14.93 -13.42
CA GLU A 48 14.14 15.14 -12.67
C GLU A 48 13.87 14.87 -11.19
N VAL A 49 14.61 13.96 -10.60
CA VAL A 49 14.39 13.45 -9.25
C VAL A 49 15.66 13.40 -8.43
N ASP A 50 15.53 13.34 -7.12
CA ASP A 50 16.63 13.03 -6.24
C ASP A 50 16.85 11.53 -6.15
N GLY A 51 18.09 11.07 -6.18
CA GLY A 51 18.43 9.66 -6.13
C GLY A 51 18.26 9.04 -4.74
N GLY A 52 18.26 7.68 -4.69
CA GLY A 52 18.28 6.88 -3.45
C GLY A 52 16.98 6.15 -3.11
N GLY A 53 15.83 6.60 -3.62
CA GLY A 53 14.56 5.90 -3.51
C GLY A 53 14.46 4.64 -4.38
N THR A 54 13.36 3.89 -4.23
CA THR A 54 12.99 2.86 -5.22
C THR A 54 12.38 3.53 -6.45
N LEU A 55 12.45 2.88 -7.60
CA LEU A 55 11.81 3.38 -8.81
C LEU A 55 10.29 3.54 -8.59
N LEU A 56 9.64 2.56 -7.93
CA LEU A 56 8.23 2.62 -7.56
C LEU A 56 7.90 3.89 -6.77
N SER A 57 8.62 4.15 -5.67
CA SER A 57 8.36 5.34 -4.83
C SER A 57 8.69 6.65 -5.55
N THR A 58 9.76 6.65 -6.34
CA THR A 58 10.18 7.83 -7.09
C THR A 58 9.16 8.21 -8.16
N LEU A 59 8.65 7.23 -8.91
CA LEU A 59 7.60 7.45 -9.90
C LEU A 59 6.30 7.92 -9.24
N GLY A 60 5.88 7.27 -8.14
CA GLY A 60 4.68 7.66 -7.39
C GLY A 60 4.73 9.09 -6.88
N ASN A 61 5.89 9.54 -6.35
CA ASN A 61 6.09 10.92 -5.90
C ASN A 61 6.04 11.95 -7.05
N ASN A 62 6.13 11.48 -8.29
CA ASN A 62 6.05 12.32 -9.51
C ASN A 62 4.77 12.09 -10.30
N GLY A 63 3.74 11.48 -9.67
CA GLY A 63 2.42 11.29 -10.26
C GLY A 63 2.37 10.19 -11.34
N ILE A 64 3.24 9.19 -11.26
CA ILE A 64 3.24 8.00 -12.11
C ILE A 64 3.09 6.79 -11.20
N PHE A 65 1.91 6.18 -11.20
CA PHE A 65 1.52 5.19 -10.20
C PHE A 65 1.58 3.77 -10.77
N LEU A 66 2.70 3.08 -10.56
CA LEU A 66 2.79 1.66 -10.89
C LEU A 66 1.87 0.83 -9.99
N PRO A 67 1.23 -0.23 -10.52
CA PRO A 67 0.47 -1.18 -9.72
C PRO A 67 1.33 -1.77 -8.61
N SER A 68 0.82 -1.84 -7.37
CA SER A 68 1.58 -2.42 -6.25
C SER A 68 0.67 -2.90 -5.13
N ALA A 69 0.11 -4.10 -5.25
CA ALA A 69 -0.79 -4.65 -4.22
C ALA A 69 -0.08 -4.92 -2.88
N CYS A 70 1.22 -5.25 -2.91
CA CYS A 70 2.01 -5.48 -1.69
C CYS A 70 2.59 -4.19 -1.07
N GLY A 71 2.38 -3.02 -1.71
CA GLY A 71 2.93 -1.75 -1.25
C GLY A 71 4.46 -1.67 -1.30
N GLY A 72 5.08 -2.29 -2.31
CA GLY A 72 6.53 -2.27 -2.49
C GLY A 72 7.30 -3.41 -1.82
N GLY A 73 6.60 -4.40 -1.25
CA GLY A 73 7.22 -5.55 -0.57
C GLY A 73 7.87 -6.61 -1.48
N GLY A 74 7.80 -6.44 -2.81
CA GLY A 74 8.43 -7.35 -3.77
C GLY A 74 7.71 -8.69 -4.00
N THR A 75 6.50 -8.87 -3.46
CA THR A 75 5.81 -10.18 -3.44
C THR A 75 4.66 -10.30 -4.43
N CYS A 76 4.02 -9.21 -4.85
CA CYS A 76 2.87 -9.25 -5.75
C CYS A 76 3.25 -9.25 -7.24
N VAL A 77 4.48 -8.89 -7.56
CA VAL A 77 5.02 -8.84 -8.94
C VAL A 77 4.31 -7.84 -9.87
N GLN A 78 3.43 -6.98 -9.35
CA GLN A 78 2.62 -6.07 -10.19
C GLN A 78 3.36 -4.80 -10.62
N CYS A 79 4.37 -4.33 -9.86
CA CYS A 79 5.10 -3.11 -10.18
C CYS A 79 6.14 -3.30 -11.29
N THR A 80 5.79 -4.11 -12.30
CA THR A 80 6.68 -4.41 -13.42
C THR A 80 6.78 -3.24 -14.38
N CYS A 81 7.99 -2.98 -14.85
CA CYS A 81 8.30 -2.07 -15.94
C CYS A 81 9.55 -2.55 -16.64
N HIS A 82 9.82 -2.03 -17.84
CA HIS A 82 11.07 -2.30 -18.53
C HIS A 82 12.07 -1.21 -18.17
N VAL A 83 13.21 -1.59 -17.59
CA VAL A 83 14.29 -0.66 -17.25
C VAL A 83 15.42 -0.84 -18.27
N LEU A 84 15.41 0.00 -19.30
CA LEU A 84 16.29 -0.12 -20.44
C LEU A 84 17.71 0.34 -20.12
N GLU A 85 17.85 1.40 -19.30
CA GLU A 85 19.12 1.96 -18.86
C GLU A 85 19.06 2.41 -17.39
N GLY A 86 20.18 2.38 -16.69
CA GLY A 86 20.34 2.94 -15.34
C GLY A 86 19.79 2.11 -14.18
N GLY A 87 19.27 0.89 -14.44
CA GLY A 87 18.68 0.03 -13.41
C GLY A 87 19.65 -0.98 -12.78
N GLY A 88 20.87 -1.07 -13.28
CA GLY A 88 21.80 -2.14 -12.92
C GLY A 88 21.33 -3.53 -13.36
N GLY A 89 21.99 -4.58 -12.89
CA GLY A 89 21.61 -5.97 -13.17
C GLY A 89 20.37 -6.42 -12.41
N ILE A 90 19.75 -7.52 -12.87
CA ILE A 90 18.62 -8.14 -12.15
C ILE A 90 19.07 -8.59 -10.75
N LEU A 91 18.20 -8.42 -9.77
CA LEU A 91 18.51 -8.79 -8.39
C LEU A 91 18.08 -10.25 -8.12
N PRO A 92 18.75 -10.96 -7.21
CA PRO A 92 18.33 -12.31 -6.82
C PRO A 92 16.89 -12.39 -6.28
N THR A 93 16.36 -11.28 -5.75
CA THR A 93 14.97 -11.15 -5.28
C THR A 93 13.96 -11.02 -6.42
N GLU A 94 14.38 -10.60 -7.60
CA GLU A 94 13.54 -10.45 -8.79
C GLU A 94 13.59 -11.68 -9.69
N GLU A 95 14.74 -12.36 -9.75
CA GLU A 95 15.03 -13.46 -10.67
C GLU A 95 13.98 -14.59 -10.66
N PRO A 96 13.43 -15.02 -9.49
CA PRO A 96 12.40 -16.05 -9.44
C PRO A 96 11.06 -15.67 -10.08
N HIS A 97 10.84 -14.37 -10.31
CA HIS A 97 9.56 -13.85 -10.81
C HIS A 97 9.54 -13.67 -12.34
N PHE A 98 10.68 -13.79 -13.01
CA PHE A 98 10.78 -13.52 -14.43
C PHE A 98 11.39 -14.69 -15.20
N SER A 99 10.84 -14.96 -16.38
CA SER A 99 11.45 -15.87 -17.34
C SER A 99 12.72 -15.27 -17.95
N ARG A 100 13.59 -16.12 -18.50
CA ARG A 100 14.80 -15.66 -19.21
C ARG A 100 14.49 -14.66 -20.33
N LYS A 101 13.35 -14.81 -21.00
CA LYS A 101 12.91 -13.90 -22.07
C LYS A 101 12.54 -12.52 -21.51
N GLU A 102 11.86 -12.45 -20.38
CA GLU A 102 11.49 -11.21 -19.72
C GLU A 102 12.71 -10.49 -19.16
N ILE A 103 13.67 -11.23 -18.59
CA ILE A 103 14.95 -10.67 -18.13
C ILE A 103 15.72 -10.08 -19.33
N ALA A 104 15.76 -10.78 -20.45
CA ALA A 104 16.39 -10.29 -21.69
C ALA A 104 15.67 -9.05 -22.27
N ALA A 105 14.37 -8.92 -22.01
CA ALA A 105 13.57 -7.74 -22.34
C ALA A 105 13.65 -6.61 -21.28
N HIS A 106 14.60 -6.68 -20.35
CA HIS A 106 14.82 -5.71 -19.28
C HIS A 106 13.63 -5.50 -18.32
N LYS A 107 12.77 -6.51 -18.17
CA LYS A 107 11.64 -6.44 -17.23
C LYS A 107 12.14 -6.49 -15.79
N ARG A 108 11.68 -5.58 -14.95
CA ARG A 108 12.14 -5.38 -13.58
C ARG A 108 10.97 -5.10 -12.64
N LEU A 109 11.17 -5.30 -11.34
CA LEU A 109 10.23 -4.84 -10.30
C LEU A 109 10.60 -3.43 -9.85
N GLY A 110 9.77 -2.43 -10.14
CA GLY A 110 10.01 -1.04 -9.76
C GLY A 110 10.27 -0.84 -8.27
N CYS A 111 9.71 -1.69 -7.40
CA CYS A 111 9.96 -1.63 -5.97
C CYS A 111 11.35 -2.16 -5.55
N GLN A 112 12.03 -2.92 -6.39
CA GLN A 112 13.36 -3.46 -6.12
C GLN A 112 14.48 -2.62 -6.77
N VAL A 113 14.17 -1.94 -7.86
CA VAL A 113 15.13 -1.08 -8.57
C VAL A 113 15.36 0.21 -7.78
N LYS A 114 16.63 0.55 -7.53
CA LYS A 114 17.02 1.81 -6.89
C LYS A 114 17.41 2.85 -7.92
N VAL A 115 16.90 4.07 -7.76
CA VAL A 115 17.25 5.23 -8.59
C VAL A 115 18.61 5.77 -8.14
N LYS A 116 19.68 5.48 -8.91
CA LYS A 116 21.06 5.86 -8.57
C LYS A 116 21.74 6.69 -9.65
N GLU A 117 21.27 6.62 -10.87
CA GLU A 117 21.82 7.25 -12.07
C GLU A 117 20.68 7.57 -13.05
N ASN A 118 20.98 8.27 -14.13
CA ASN A 118 19.97 8.53 -15.17
C ASN A 118 19.40 7.21 -15.69
N MET A 119 18.10 7.18 -15.91
CA MET A 119 17.38 5.99 -16.28
C MET A 119 16.56 6.20 -17.54
N LYS A 120 16.41 5.13 -18.31
CA LYS A 120 15.45 5.04 -19.40
C LYS A 120 14.54 3.85 -19.12
N ILE A 121 13.24 4.12 -19.03
CA ILE A 121 12.24 3.11 -18.68
C ILE A 121 11.08 3.12 -19.67
N HIS A 122 10.41 1.97 -19.76
CA HIS A 122 9.15 1.88 -20.47
C HIS A 122 8.09 1.31 -19.55
N VAL A 123 6.93 1.97 -19.48
CA VAL A 123 5.74 1.57 -18.72
C VAL A 123 4.55 1.45 -19.67
N GLU A 124 3.58 0.61 -19.30
CA GLU A 124 2.33 0.46 -20.05
C GLU A 124 1.59 1.80 -20.11
N GLU A 125 0.91 2.10 -21.23
CA GLU A 125 0.20 3.37 -21.42
C GLU A 125 -0.88 3.60 -20.34
N GLU A 126 -1.54 2.54 -19.89
CA GLU A 126 -2.54 2.58 -18.82
C GLU A 126 -1.98 3.17 -17.52
N VAL A 127 -0.69 2.94 -17.22
CA VAL A 127 -0.02 3.46 -16.03
C VAL A 127 0.05 4.99 -16.05
N LEU A 128 0.21 5.60 -17.21
CA LEU A 128 0.25 7.06 -17.36
C LEU A 128 -1.13 7.71 -17.19
N GLY A 129 -2.20 6.94 -17.34
CA GLY A 129 -3.58 7.37 -17.13
C GLY A 129 -4.06 7.28 -15.67
N ILE A 130 -3.30 6.64 -14.77
CA ILE A 130 -3.67 6.48 -13.37
C ILE A 130 -3.57 7.82 -12.64
N LYS A 131 -4.59 8.13 -11.86
CA LYS A 131 -4.67 9.38 -11.08
C LYS A 131 -4.69 9.09 -9.58
N GLU A 132 -4.36 10.11 -8.80
CA GLU A 132 -4.52 10.11 -7.34
C GLU A 132 -5.52 11.20 -6.95
N TRP A 133 -6.41 10.88 -6.00
CA TRP A 133 -7.43 11.80 -5.49
C TRP A 133 -7.45 11.81 -3.96
N GLU A 134 -7.73 12.98 -3.41
CA GLU A 134 -8.22 13.10 -2.05
C GLU A 134 -9.74 12.87 -2.05
N ALA A 135 -10.13 11.66 -1.69
CA ALA A 135 -11.52 11.24 -1.62
C ALA A 135 -12.15 11.56 -0.26
N THR A 136 -13.46 11.79 -0.22
CA THR A 136 -14.21 12.03 1.01
C THR A 136 -14.98 10.78 1.42
N VAL A 137 -14.86 10.35 2.67
CA VAL A 137 -15.64 9.24 3.23
C VAL A 137 -17.11 9.63 3.29
N VAL A 138 -17.98 8.87 2.64
CA VAL A 138 -19.43 9.10 2.62
C VAL A 138 -20.21 8.02 3.38
N SER A 139 -19.61 6.83 3.56
CA SER A 139 -20.18 5.74 4.38
C SER A 139 -19.07 4.86 4.92
N ASN A 140 -19.21 4.35 6.16
CA ASN A 140 -18.26 3.42 6.77
C ASN A 140 -18.95 2.56 7.84
N TYR A 141 -19.89 1.72 7.45
CA TYR A 141 -20.67 0.88 8.34
C TYR A 141 -20.22 -0.58 8.34
N ASN A 142 -20.42 -1.27 9.46
CA ASN A 142 -20.24 -2.71 9.52
C ASN A 142 -21.41 -3.44 8.82
N VAL A 143 -21.08 -4.28 7.86
CA VAL A 143 -22.00 -5.23 7.21
C VAL A 143 -21.88 -6.63 7.80
N ALA A 144 -20.80 -6.90 8.51
CA ALA A 144 -20.58 -8.07 9.34
C ALA A 144 -19.68 -7.72 10.52
N THR A 145 -19.55 -8.61 11.50
CA THR A 145 -18.76 -8.39 12.73
C THR A 145 -17.36 -7.82 12.44
N PHE A 146 -16.70 -8.29 11.38
CA PHE A 146 -15.32 -7.95 11.03
C PHE A 146 -15.18 -7.35 9.63
N ILE A 147 -16.29 -6.95 8.98
CA ILE A 147 -16.27 -6.40 7.63
C ILE A 147 -17.06 -5.10 7.60
N LYS A 148 -16.42 -4.06 7.07
CA LYS A 148 -17.06 -2.80 6.75
C LYS A 148 -17.33 -2.68 5.25
N GLU A 149 -18.46 -2.10 4.92
CA GLU A 149 -18.68 -1.40 3.66
C GLU A 149 -18.15 0.02 3.82
N PHE A 150 -17.11 0.32 3.08
CA PHE A 150 -16.44 1.62 3.09
C PHE A 150 -16.64 2.29 1.76
N ILE A 151 -17.29 3.45 1.74
CA ILE A 151 -17.57 4.21 0.52
C ILE A 151 -16.92 5.57 0.61
N VAL A 152 -16.15 5.90 -0.41
CA VAL A 152 -15.59 7.24 -0.62
C VAL A 152 -16.12 7.86 -1.90
N GLU A 153 -16.19 9.18 -1.94
CA GLU A 153 -16.51 9.96 -3.13
C GLU A 153 -15.30 10.73 -3.63
N ILE A 154 -14.96 10.57 -4.90
CA ILE A 154 -13.89 11.28 -5.60
C ILE A 154 -14.43 12.51 -6.34
N PRO A 155 -13.57 13.52 -6.66
CA PRO A 155 -14.04 14.79 -7.24
C PRO A 155 -14.49 14.67 -8.69
N GLU A 156 -14.10 13.62 -9.42
CA GLU A 156 -14.43 13.37 -10.82
C GLU A 156 -14.83 11.91 -11.05
N ASP A 157 -15.41 11.59 -12.19
CA ASP A 157 -15.74 10.22 -12.55
C ASP A 157 -14.46 9.44 -12.87
N MET A 158 -14.42 8.19 -12.43
CA MET A 158 -13.34 7.25 -12.72
C MET A 158 -13.82 6.27 -13.79
N ASP A 159 -13.13 6.24 -14.91
CA ASP A 159 -13.38 5.22 -15.95
C ASP A 159 -12.62 3.94 -15.60
N TYR A 160 -13.34 2.85 -15.32
CA TYR A 160 -12.75 1.57 -14.96
C TYR A 160 -13.63 0.39 -15.39
N LYS A 161 -13.07 -0.80 -15.36
CA LYS A 161 -13.80 -2.06 -15.58
C LYS A 161 -14.12 -2.72 -14.24
N ALA A 162 -15.29 -3.35 -14.11
CA ALA A 162 -15.65 -4.17 -12.96
C ALA A 162 -14.58 -5.26 -12.72
N GLY A 163 -14.24 -5.51 -11.46
CA GLY A 163 -13.10 -6.37 -11.07
C GLY A 163 -11.80 -5.61 -10.84
N GLY A 164 -11.75 -4.32 -11.17
CA GLY A 164 -10.62 -3.45 -10.85
C GLY A 164 -10.42 -3.19 -9.36
N TYR A 165 -9.30 -2.57 -9.02
CA TYR A 165 -8.95 -2.19 -7.65
C TYR A 165 -8.41 -0.77 -7.58
N ILE A 166 -8.42 -0.20 -6.38
CA ILE A 166 -7.72 1.04 -6.05
C ILE A 166 -6.59 0.76 -5.08
N GLN A 167 -5.66 1.70 -4.99
CA GLN A 167 -4.71 1.76 -3.90
C GLN A 167 -5.12 2.87 -2.94
N ILE A 168 -5.05 2.60 -1.64
CA ILE A 168 -5.26 3.58 -0.58
C ILE A 168 -3.94 3.86 0.11
N LYS A 169 -3.65 5.14 0.34
CA LYS A 169 -2.47 5.64 1.03
C LYS A 169 -2.79 5.80 2.51
N ILE A 170 -2.01 5.17 3.36
CA ILE A 170 -2.16 5.21 4.81
C ILE A 170 -1.01 6.05 5.37
N PRO A 171 -1.28 7.21 5.97
CA PRO A 171 -0.24 8.06 6.54
C PRO A 171 0.37 7.42 7.79
N LYS A 172 1.46 8.01 8.27
CA LYS A 172 1.96 7.72 9.62
C LYS A 172 0.86 8.05 10.64
N CYS A 173 0.43 7.04 11.42
CA CYS A 173 -0.66 7.19 12.39
C CYS A 173 -0.63 6.12 13.48
N VAL A 174 -1.38 6.37 14.55
CA VAL A 174 -1.71 5.38 15.57
C VAL A 174 -3.23 5.30 15.64
N VAL A 175 -3.77 4.09 15.65
CA VAL A 175 -5.20 3.84 15.73
C VAL A 175 -5.50 2.96 16.93
N ASN A 176 -6.29 3.46 17.88
CA ASN A 176 -6.82 2.64 18.96
C ASN A 176 -8.14 2.02 18.51
N TYR A 177 -8.32 0.74 18.73
CA TYR A 177 -9.57 0.06 18.36
C TYR A 177 -10.76 0.56 19.18
N SER A 178 -10.51 1.10 20.40
CA SER A 178 -11.53 1.77 21.21
C SER A 178 -12.17 2.98 20.54
N ASP A 179 -11.50 3.60 19.58
CA ASP A 179 -11.96 4.82 18.89
C ASP A 179 -12.75 4.49 17.60
N MET A 180 -12.76 3.21 17.20
CA MET A 180 -13.46 2.75 16.03
C MET A 180 -14.97 2.75 16.24
N ASP A 181 -15.68 3.23 15.23
CA ASP A 181 -17.11 3.04 15.13
C ASP A 181 -17.39 1.71 14.42
N ILE A 182 -18.17 0.84 15.05
CA ILE A 182 -18.58 -0.48 14.51
C ILE A 182 -20.08 -0.58 14.34
N GLU A 183 -20.73 0.56 14.11
CA GLU A 183 -22.17 0.63 13.90
C GLU A 183 -22.59 -0.23 12.69
N ALA A 184 -23.65 -1.03 12.87
CA ALA A 184 -24.20 -1.87 11.83
C ALA A 184 -24.87 -1.00 10.75
N HIS A 185 -24.74 -1.42 9.48
CA HIS A 185 -25.34 -0.71 8.36
C HIS A 185 -26.88 -0.60 8.54
N PRO A 186 -27.44 0.61 8.53
CA PRO A 186 -28.83 0.82 8.91
C PRO A 186 -29.85 0.21 7.95
N GLN A 187 -29.50 0.01 6.68
CA GLN A 187 -30.37 -0.66 5.71
C GLN A 187 -30.42 -2.18 5.93
N ASP A 188 -29.27 -2.79 6.30
CA ASP A 188 -29.19 -4.25 6.50
C ASP A 188 -29.67 -4.64 7.89
N HIS A 189 -29.51 -3.74 8.87
CA HIS A 189 -29.85 -3.98 10.28
C HIS A 189 -30.63 -2.81 10.88
N PRO A 190 -31.87 -2.56 10.40
CA PRO A 190 -32.67 -1.43 10.86
C PRO A 190 -32.96 -1.53 12.37
N GLY A 191 -32.65 -0.46 13.10
CA GLY A 191 -32.85 -0.37 14.55
C GLY A 191 -31.87 -1.18 15.40
N GLN A 192 -30.81 -1.74 14.82
CA GLN A 192 -29.80 -2.55 15.51
C GLN A 192 -28.36 -2.00 15.30
N PRO A 193 -28.07 -0.74 15.62
CA PRO A 193 -26.75 -0.17 15.39
C PRO A 193 -25.64 -0.91 16.14
N GLU A 194 -25.92 -1.40 17.35
CA GLU A 194 -24.96 -2.09 18.23
C GLU A 194 -24.81 -3.60 17.94
N LYS A 195 -25.37 -4.11 16.83
CA LYS A 195 -25.47 -5.55 16.54
C LYS A 195 -24.17 -6.31 16.68
N PHE A 196 -23.05 -5.71 16.28
CA PHE A 196 -21.74 -6.38 16.25
C PHE A 196 -20.88 -6.13 17.48
N LYS A 197 -21.30 -5.24 18.39
CA LYS A 197 -20.52 -4.83 19.55
C LYS A 197 -20.27 -5.98 20.53
N ALA A 198 -21.28 -6.82 20.78
CA ALA A 198 -21.15 -7.97 21.67
C ALA A 198 -20.07 -8.97 21.20
N ASP A 199 -19.87 -9.11 19.90
CA ASP A 199 -18.79 -9.95 19.34
C ASP A 199 -17.43 -9.30 19.58
N TRP A 200 -17.29 -7.99 19.41
CA TRP A 200 -16.07 -7.24 19.67
C TRP A 200 -15.68 -7.30 21.15
N ASP A 201 -16.67 -7.20 22.07
CA ASP A 201 -16.48 -7.41 23.51
C ASP A 201 -16.00 -8.84 23.81
N LYS A 202 -16.68 -9.83 23.25
CA LYS A 202 -16.37 -11.26 23.40
C LYS A 202 -14.97 -11.60 22.94
N PHE A 203 -14.52 -11.05 21.82
CA PHE A 203 -13.19 -11.30 21.26
C PHE A 203 -12.11 -10.38 21.84
N GLY A 204 -12.47 -9.42 22.70
CA GLY A 204 -11.53 -8.53 23.36
C GLY A 204 -10.73 -7.67 22.37
N LEU A 205 -11.40 -7.03 21.41
CA LEU A 205 -10.74 -6.27 20.35
C LEU A 205 -10.40 -4.84 20.76
N TRP A 206 -11.17 -4.24 21.65
CA TRP A 206 -11.04 -2.84 22.04
C TRP A 206 -9.67 -2.40 22.58
N PRO A 207 -8.90 -3.26 23.28
CA PRO A 207 -7.56 -2.92 23.75
C PRO A 207 -6.48 -2.92 22.68
N LEU A 208 -6.80 -3.38 21.46
CA LEU A 208 -5.81 -3.44 20.38
C LEU A 208 -5.44 -2.03 19.89
N VAL A 209 -4.16 -1.87 19.54
CA VAL A 209 -3.62 -0.62 19.00
C VAL A 209 -2.79 -0.95 17.78
N MET A 210 -3.12 -0.31 16.65
CA MET A 210 -2.32 -0.36 15.43
C MET A 210 -1.37 0.84 15.38
N LYS A 211 -0.12 0.60 15.02
CA LYS A 211 0.89 1.64 14.81
C LYS A 211 1.41 1.57 13.38
N ASN A 212 1.50 2.74 12.76
CA ASN A 212 2.11 2.90 11.44
C ASN A 212 3.13 4.03 11.51
N ASP A 213 4.42 3.70 11.42
CA ASP A 213 5.51 4.65 11.60
C ASP A 213 5.91 5.37 10.29
N GLU A 214 5.46 4.88 9.15
CA GLU A 214 5.74 5.44 7.82
C GLU A 214 4.51 5.38 6.92
N GLU A 215 4.48 6.19 5.86
CA GLU A 215 3.43 6.12 4.87
C GLU A 215 3.51 4.78 4.11
N VAL A 216 2.37 4.09 4.00
CA VAL A 216 2.25 2.84 3.27
C VAL A 216 1.05 2.88 2.32
N VAL A 217 1.11 2.10 1.24
CA VAL A 217 0.04 1.95 0.26
C VAL A 217 -0.46 0.52 0.26
N ARG A 218 -1.78 0.32 0.16
CA ARG A 218 -2.39 -1.01 0.05
C ARG A 218 -3.51 -1.02 -0.99
N ALA A 219 -3.59 -2.13 -1.73
CA ALA A 219 -4.62 -2.36 -2.73
C ALA A 219 -5.89 -2.94 -2.12
N TYR A 220 -7.03 -2.47 -2.65
CA TYR A 220 -8.36 -2.99 -2.33
C TYR A 220 -9.18 -3.10 -3.60
N SER A 221 -9.72 -4.29 -3.87
CA SER A 221 -10.68 -4.50 -4.96
C SER A 221 -11.92 -3.64 -4.75
N MET A 222 -12.37 -3.00 -5.81
CA MET A 222 -13.61 -2.23 -5.80
C MET A 222 -14.82 -3.17 -5.73
N ALA A 223 -15.76 -2.82 -4.88
CA ALA A 223 -17.08 -3.44 -4.80
C ALA A 223 -18.15 -2.56 -5.50
N SER A 224 -17.80 -1.37 -5.92
CA SER A 224 -18.60 -0.53 -6.81
C SER A 224 -18.47 -1.01 -8.27
N TYR A 225 -19.49 -0.72 -9.10
CA TYR A 225 -19.42 -0.93 -10.53
C TYR A 225 -19.42 0.45 -11.27
N PRO A 226 -18.94 0.50 -12.52
CA PRO A 226 -18.68 1.78 -13.21
C PRO A 226 -19.84 2.77 -13.24
N ALA A 227 -21.10 2.30 -13.32
CA ALA A 227 -22.27 3.19 -13.36
C ALA A 227 -22.58 3.91 -12.02
N GLU A 228 -21.87 3.58 -10.91
CA GLU A 228 -21.96 4.32 -9.65
C GLU A 228 -21.15 5.64 -9.68
N GLY A 229 -20.43 5.89 -10.79
CA GLY A 229 -19.77 7.17 -11.07
C GLY A 229 -18.63 7.46 -10.10
N ARG A 230 -18.73 8.56 -9.35
CA ARG A 230 -17.69 9.03 -8.43
C ARG A 230 -17.57 8.28 -7.10
N ARG A 231 -18.43 7.28 -6.86
CA ARG A 231 -18.42 6.51 -5.63
C ARG A 231 -17.57 5.26 -5.78
N VAL A 232 -16.60 5.12 -4.91
CA VAL A 232 -15.74 3.93 -4.80
C VAL A 232 -16.10 3.20 -3.52
N MET A 233 -16.63 1.99 -3.66
CA MET A 233 -17.01 1.10 -2.55
C MET A 233 -15.96 0.02 -2.38
N LEU A 234 -15.58 -0.23 -1.13
CA LEU A 234 -14.69 -1.32 -0.73
C LEU A 234 -15.36 -2.17 0.34
N ASN A 235 -15.13 -3.48 0.29
CA ASN A 235 -15.44 -4.38 1.39
C ASN A 235 -14.15 -4.68 2.16
N VAL A 236 -14.03 -4.13 3.36
CA VAL A 236 -12.80 -4.20 4.14
C VAL A 236 -12.96 -5.09 5.35
N ARG A 237 -12.20 -6.19 5.39
CA ARG A 237 -12.11 -7.04 6.59
C ARG A 237 -11.01 -6.53 7.51
N ILE A 238 -11.34 -6.33 8.80
CA ILE A 238 -10.32 -6.00 9.81
C ILE A 238 -9.32 -7.14 9.97
N ALA A 239 -8.04 -6.83 9.88
CA ALA A 239 -6.95 -7.78 10.08
C ALA A 239 -6.43 -7.67 11.53
N THR A 240 -6.93 -8.53 12.40
CA THR A 240 -6.49 -8.64 13.79
C THR A 240 -5.15 -9.37 13.87
N PRO A 241 -4.39 -9.24 14.97
CA PRO A 241 -3.30 -10.14 15.29
C PRO A 241 -3.76 -11.62 15.25
N PRO A 242 -2.87 -12.59 15.03
CA PRO A 242 -3.20 -13.99 15.20
C PRO A 242 -3.62 -14.29 16.65
N TRP A 243 -4.55 -15.24 16.82
CA TRP A 243 -4.97 -15.70 18.13
C TRP A 243 -4.03 -16.81 18.65
N ASP A 244 -3.42 -16.58 19.79
CA ASP A 244 -2.63 -17.57 20.51
C ASP A 244 -3.57 -18.45 21.34
N ARG A 245 -3.73 -19.71 20.92
CA ARG A 245 -4.63 -20.68 21.58
C ARG A 245 -4.12 -21.10 22.96
N ASP A 246 -2.80 -21.15 23.13
CA ASP A 246 -2.18 -21.61 24.38
C ASP A 246 -2.31 -20.55 25.48
N ARG A 247 -2.21 -19.27 25.08
CA ARG A 247 -2.35 -18.12 25.99
C ARG A 247 -3.77 -17.59 26.08
N ASN A 248 -4.67 -18.08 25.23
CA ASN A 248 -6.03 -17.57 25.09
C ASN A 248 -6.10 -16.04 24.93
N ALA A 249 -5.24 -15.49 24.08
CA ALA A 249 -5.06 -14.05 23.87
C ALA A 249 -4.58 -13.73 22.45
N TRP A 250 -4.74 -12.49 22.03
CA TRP A 250 -4.11 -12.00 20.81
C TRP A 250 -2.58 -12.00 20.94
N MET A 251 -1.88 -12.43 19.90
CA MET A 251 -0.42 -12.31 19.84
C MET A 251 -0.01 -10.84 19.87
N ASN A 252 1.14 -10.55 20.49
CA ASN A 252 1.69 -9.20 20.54
C ASN A 252 2.38 -8.83 19.22
N VAL A 253 1.60 -8.71 18.16
CA VAL A 253 2.03 -8.23 16.85
C VAL A 253 1.10 -7.10 16.40
N ASN A 254 1.60 -6.22 15.56
CA ASN A 254 0.82 -5.07 15.08
C ASN A 254 -0.38 -5.56 14.26
N PRO A 255 -1.60 -5.07 14.49
CA PRO A 255 -2.75 -5.32 13.63
C PRO A 255 -2.53 -4.83 12.20
N GLY A 256 -3.38 -5.26 11.28
CA GLY A 256 -3.31 -4.83 9.88
C GLY A 256 -3.46 -3.33 9.72
N ILE A 257 -2.42 -2.68 9.17
CA ILE A 257 -2.31 -1.22 9.10
C ILE A 257 -3.49 -0.61 8.33
N ALA A 258 -3.70 -1.02 7.07
CA ALA A 258 -4.70 -0.39 6.22
C ALA A 258 -6.13 -0.66 6.69
N SER A 259 -6.44 -1.90 7.08
CA SER A 259 -7.78 -2.22 7.58
C SER A 259 -8.12 -1.48 8.87
N SER A 260 -7.15 -1.35 9.80
CA SER A 260 -7.36 -0.58 11.03
C SER A 260 -7.55 0.92 10.75
N PHE A 261 -6.76 1.47 9.82
CA PHE A 261 -6.93 2.86 9.38
C PHE A 261 -8.33 3.10 8.81
N ILE A 262 -8.77 2.26 7.86
CA ILE A 262 -10.10 2.38 7.23
C ILE A 262 -11.22 2.23 8.27
N PHE A 263 -11.11 1.27 9.19
CA PHE A 263 -12.11 1.07 10.24
C PHE A 263 -12.27 2.29 11.16
N ASN A 264 -11.20 3.07 11.32
CA ASN A 264 -11.21 4.26 12.18
C ASN A 264 -11.73 5.53 11.47
N LEU A 265 -11.76 5.56 10.14
CA LEU A 265 -12.25 6.71 9.39
C LEU A 265 -13.74 6.95 9.64
N LYS A 266 -14.13 8.22 9.73
CA LYS A 266 -15.51 8.68 9.92
C LYS A 266 -16.04 9.34 8.65
N VAL A 267 -17.36 9.41 8.52
CA VAL A 267 -18.01 10.17 7.44
C VAL A 267 -17.51 11.63 7.47
N GLY A 268 -17.06 12.12 6.32
CA GLY A 268 -16.45 13.44 6.15
C GLY A 268 -14.92 13.46 6.20
N ASP A 269 -14.27 12.40 6.71
CA ASP A 269 -12.81 12.29 6.68
C ASP A 269 -12.29 12.17 5.25
N LYS A 270 -10.99 12.44 5.09
CA LYS A 270 -10.30 12.34 3.80
C LYS A 270 -9.45 11.08 3.73
N ALA A 271 -9.45 10.46 2.56
CA ALA A 271 -8.58 9.35 2.23
C ALA A 271 -7.95 9.58 0.86
N VAL A 272 -6.63 9.39 0.76
CA VAL A 272 -5.93 9.49 -0.52
C VAL A 272 -5.99 8.13 -1.20
N ILE A 273 -6.56 8.11 -2.40
CA ILE A 273 -6.68 6.90 -3.22
C ILE A 273 -6.12 7.15 -4.61
N SER A 274 -5.58 6.11 -5.24
CA SER A 274 -5.17 6.14 -6.64
C SER A 274 -5.78 4.96 -7.41
N GLY A 275 -5.96 5.15 -8.71
CA GLY A 275 -6.54 4.15 -9.58
C GLY A 275 -6.94 4.70 -10.95
N PRO A 276 -7.68 3.89 -11.73
CA PRO A 276 -7.99 2.48 -11.47
C PRO A 276 -6.83 1.55 -11.80
N TYR A 277 -6.78 0.39 -11.15
CA TYR A 277 -5.87 -0.70 -11.47
C TYR A 277 -6.67 -1.98 -11.68
N GLY A 278 -6.08 -3.01 -12.27
CA GLY A 278 -6.68 -4.34 -12.25
C GLY A 278 -6.28 -5.22 -13.41
N GLU A 279 -6.44 -6.53 -13.17
CA GLU A 279 -6.25 -7.60 -14.16
C GLU A 279 -7.37 -8.64 -14.05
N PHE A 280 -8.22 -8.55 -13.02
CA PHE A 280 -9.30 -9.49 -12.78
C PHE A 280 -10.59 -9.02 -13.46
N PHE A 281 -10.60 -9.11 -14.79
CA PHE A 281 -11.73 -8.70 -15.61
C PHE A 281 -12.48 -9.93 -16.17
N ILE A 282 -13.74 -9.69 -16.55
CA ILE A 282 -14.54 -10.70 -17.24
C ILE A 282 -13.90 -11.04 -18.58
N ASN A 283 -13.85 -12.32 -18.91
CA ASN A 283 -13.49 -12.75 -20.26
C ASN A 283 -14.71 -12.62 -21.16
N GLU A 284 -14.61 -11.86 -22.23
CA GLU A 284 -15.66 -11.75 -23.25
C GLU A 284 -15.71 -13.05 -24.06
N SER A 285 -16.52 -14.00 -23.62
CA SER A 285 -16.72 -15.28 -24.28
C SER A 285 -18.17 -15.75 -24.07
N ASP A 286 -18.67 -16.66 -24.94
CA ASP A 286 -19.99 -17.28 -24.81
C ASP A 286 -20.03 -18.42 -23.76
N ALA A 287 -18.94 -18.64 -23.02
CA ALA A 287 -18.85 -19.69 -22.00
C ALA A 287 -19.61 -19.29 -20.74
N GLU A 288 -20.21 -20.27 -20.08
CA GLU A 288 -20.75 -20.09 -18.73
C GLU A 288 -19.61 -19.80 -17.76
N MET A 289 -19.83 -18.82 -16.87
CA MET A 289 -18.84 -18.40 -15.88
C MET A 289 -19.39 -18.64 -14.46
N LEU A 290 -18.58 -19.27 -13.62
CA LEU A 290 -18.88 -19.46 -12.20
C LEU A 290 -17.91 -18.60 -11.38
N TYR A 291 -18.45 -17.66 -10.62
CA TYR A 291 -17.68 -16.82 -9.69
C TYR A 291 -17.88 -17.35 -8.27
N ILE A 292 -16.77 -17.57 -7.55
CA ILE A 292 -16.78 -18.03 -6.17
C ILE A 292 -15.98 -17.04 -5.33
N GLY A 293 -16.65 -16.39 -4.39
CA GLY A 293 -16.04 -15.45 -3.45
C GLY A 293 -16.50 -15.68 -2.02
N GLY A 294 -15.71 -15.26 -1.04
CA GLY A 294 -16.03 -15.37 0.39
C GLY A 294 -15.77 -14.07 1.12
N GLY A 295 -16.74 -13.57 1.89
CA GLY A 295 -16.63 -12.37 2.68
C GLY A 295 -16.23 -11.15 1.83
N ALA A 296 -15.19 -10.41 2.23
CA ALA A 296 -14.68 -9.26 1.48
C ALA A 296 -14.16 -9.62 0.08
N GLY A 297 -13.83 -10.89 -0.19
CA GLY A 297 -13.42 -11.36 -1.51
C GLY A 297 -14.54 -11.39 -2.56
N MET A 298 -15.78 -11.06 -2.18
CA MET A 298 -16.88 -10.84 -3.14
C MET A 298 -16.78 -9.48 -3.86
N ALA A 299 -15.96 -8.55 -3.37
CA ALA A 299 -15.85 -7.20 -3.90
C ALA A 299 -15.66 -7.15 -5.44
N PRO A 300 -14.68 -7.86 -6.04
CA PRO A 300 -14.43 -7.77 -7.48
C PRO A 300 -15.47 -8.49 -8.35
N MET A 301 -16.49 -9.11 -7.76
CA MET A 301 -17.49 -9.94 -8.46
C MET A 301 -18.84 -9.23 -8.61
N ARG A 302 -18.93 -7.97 -8.26
CA ARG A 302 -20.14 -7.15 -8.38
C ARG A 302 -20.27 -6.42 -9.70
#